data_2474674eedcb282cfc611e199996ebd6
#
_entry.id   2474674eedcb282cfc611e199996ebd6
#
_cell.length_a   1.000
_cell.length_b   1.000
_cell.length_c   1.000
_cell.angle_alpha   90.00
_cell.angle_beta   90.00
_cell.angle_gamma   90.00
#
_symmetry.space_group_name_H-M   'P 1'
#
loop_
_entity.id
_entity.type
_entity.pdbx_description
1 polymer ?
#
loop_
_entity_poly.entity_id
_entity_poly.type
_entity_poly.pdbx_seq_one_letter_code
_entity_poly.pdbx_strand_id
1 'polypeptide(L)'
;GFGWMLRRERESNGGILADEMGMGKTLQCVSLMAHDACERAKTKASLPITLAQDEEAYGYALPDSTLVVAPSSALWQWKDEIEKFWVSSKDEKGRPLEAPTVEVYYGNRKRVTPERLQKADVVLTSYPVLEYEYRREHARCKVKCPCCAKLMLPRKLRQHLKYMCGPYARRTAGQQKTERAAGDRAAASSTKKKKKKRGP
;
A
#
# COMPACT_ATOMS: atom_id res chain seq x y z
N GLY A 1 2.23 24.71 12.05
CA GLY A 1 1.81 23.39 11.60
C GLY A 1 1.09 23.43 10.25
N PHE A 2 -0.21 23.76 10.20
CA PHE A 2 -1.06 23.61 9.00
C PHE A 2 -0.50 24.29 7.75
N GLY A 3 -0.19 25.59 7.79
CA GLY A 3 0.34 26.31 6.62
C GLY A 3 1.70 25.78 6.14
N TRP A 4 2.51 25.22 7.03
CA TRP A 4 3.75 24.54 6.68
C TRP A 4 3.46 23.25 5.92
N MET A 5 2.47 22.44 6.35
CA MET A 5 2.09 21.19 5.66
C MET A 5 1.59 21.47 4.26
N LEU A 6 0.70 22.45 4.05
CA LEU A 6 0.23 22.87 2.73
C LEU A 6 1.37 23.27 1.79
N ARG A 7 2.34 24.02 2.32
CA ARG A 7 3.52 24.40 1.52
C ARG A 7 4.35 23.17 1.15
N ARG A 8 4.56 22.26 2.10
CA ARG A 8 5.36 21.02 1.87
C ARG A 8 4.71 20.10 0.85
N GLU A 9 3.40 19.97 0.84
CA GLU A 9 2.71 19.19 -0.20
C GLU A 9 2.92 19.77 -1.59
N ARG A 10 2.83 21.09 -1.74
CA ARG A 10 3.00 21.79 -3.03
C ARG A 10 4.45 21.75 -3.54
N GLU A 11 5.42 21.93 -2.67
CA GLU A 11 6.83 22.07 -3.02
C GLU A 11 7.61 20.75 -3.07
N SER A 12 7.24 19.77 -2.23
CA SER A 12 8.07 18.58 -1.97
C SER A 12 7.29 17.28 -1.89
N ASN A 13 5.99 17.28 -2.23
CA ASN A 13 5.09 16.13 -2.12
C ASN A 13 5.05 15.48 -0.72
N GLY A 14 5.30 16.25 0.32
CA GLY A 14 5.18 15.79 1.70
C GLY A 14 6.23 16.28 2.66
N GLY A 15 6.18 15.79 3.92
CA GLY A 15 7.08 16.19 4.99
C GLY A 15 6.94 15.29 6.23
N ILE A 16 7.68 15.64 7.28
CA ILE A 16 7.61 14.99 8.59
C ILE A 16 7.13 16.01 9.60
N LEU A 17 5.97 15.76 10.23
CA LEU A 17 5.44 16.58 11.32
C LEU A 17 6.03 16.07 12.64
N ALA A 18 7.08 16.72 13.13
CA ALA A 18 7.86 16.32 14.29
C ALA A 18 7.57 17.16 15.54
N ASP A 19 6.37 17.73 15.65
CA ASP A 19 5.93 18.47 16.84
C ASP A 19 5.93 17.57 18.08
N GLU A 20 6.08 18.16 19.28
CA GLU A 20 5.99 17.43 20.54
C GLU A 20 4.61 16.79 20.77
N MET A 21 4.55 15.83 21.70
CA MET A 21 3.28 15.21 22.08
C MET A 21 2.33 16.27 22.66
N GLY A 22 1.05 16.17 22.34
CA GLY A 22 0.05 17.14 22.80
C GLY A 22 -0.11 18.39 21.92
N MET A 23 0.77 18.65 20.95
CA MET A 23 0.70 19.82 20.04
C MET A 23 -0.36 19.70 18.92
N GLY A 24 -1.33 18.82 19.07
CA GLY A 24 -2.46 18.72 18.16
C GLY A 24 -2.11 18.18 16.77
N LYS A 25 -1.10 17.29 16.64
CA LYS A 25 -0.70 16.70 15.35
C LYS A 25 -1.86 16.08 14.60
N THR A 26 -2.72 15.32 15.26
CA THR A 26 -3.89 14.69 14.65
C THR A 26 -4.86 15.75 14.11
N LEU A 27 -5.12 16.80 14.89
CA LEU A 27 -5.97 17.90 14.44
C LEU A 27 -5.39 18.61 13.21
N GLN A 28 -4.08 18.83 13.18
CA GLN A 28 -3.40 19.42 12.02
C GLN A 28 -3.55 18.53 10.79
N CYS A 29 -3.39 17.21 10.93
CA CYS A 29 -3.59 16.26 9.83
C CYS A 29 -5.06 16.24 9.35
N VAL A 30 -6.02 16.21 10.27
CA VAL A 30 -7.45 16.26 9.92
C VAL A 30 -7.80 17.56 9.19
N SER A 31 -7.25 18.70 9.65
CA SER A 31 -7.44 19.99 8.97
C SER A 31 -6.88 20.00 7.54
N LEU A 32 -5.74 19.32 7.31
CA LEU A 32 -5.15 19.16 5.98
C LEU A 32 -6.05 18.32 5.08
N MET A 33 -6.53 17.18 5.56
CA MET A 33 -7.45 16.32 4.83
C MET A 33 -8.77 17.03 4.48
N ALA A 34 -9.34 17.76 5.43
CA ALA A 34 -10.57 18.53 5.20
C ALA A 34 -10.37 19.67 4.17
N HIS A 35 -9.23 20.36 4.23
CA HIS A 35 -8.88 21.38 3.25
C HIS A 35 -8.75 20.77 1.85
N ASP A 36 -8.06 19.67 1.72
CA ASP A 36 -7.84 18.97 0.44
C ASP A 36 -9.18 18.47 -0.16
N ALA A 37 -10.06 17.92 0.66
CA ALA A 37 -11.41 17.53 0.23
C ALA A 37 -12.22 18.76 -0.27
N CYS A 38 -12.10 19.90 0.41
CA CYS A 38 -12.75 21.15 -0.01
C CYS A 38 -12.21 21.65 -1.35
N GLU A 39 -10.89 21.64 -1.55
CA GLU A 39 -10.27 22.05 -2.81
C GLU A 39 -10.65 21.11 -3.96
N ARG A 40 -10.68 19.82 -3.74
CA ARG A 40 -11.13 18.82 -4.73
C ARG A 40 -12.60 19.06 -5.14
N ALA A 41 -13.48 19.33 -4.17
CA ALA A 41 -14.87 19.63 -4.46
C ALA A 41 -15.02 20.87 -5.34
N LYS A 42 -14.21 21.93 -5.10
CA LYS A 42 -14.17 23.13 -5.93
C LYS A 42 -13.67 22.81 -7.36
N THR A 43 -12.61 22.04 -7.46
CA THR A 43 -12.01 21.65 -8.73
C THR A 43 -12.97 20.81 -9.57
N LYS A 44 -13.64 19.80 -8.97
CA LYS A 44 -14.67 19.01 -9.65
C LYS A 44 -15.85 19.87 -10.16
N ALA A 45 -16.23 20.90 -9.42
CA ALA A 45 -17.30 21.81 -9.84
C ALA A 45 -16.89 22.76 -10.97
N SER A 46 -15.59 22.97 -11.20
CA SER A 46 -15.05 23.93 -12.17
C SER A 46 -14.41 23.31 -13.42
N LEU A 47 -14.18 22.00 -13.46
CA LEU A 47 -13.56 21.35 -14.61
C LEU A 47 -14.60 20.92 -15.65
N PRO A 48 -14.42 21.28 -16.94
CA PRO A 48 -15.09 20.59 -18.04
C PRO A 48 -14.56 19.13 -18.10
N ILE A 49 -15.44 18.24 -18.52
CA ILE A 49 -15.34 16.76 -18.55
C ILE A 49 -14.06 16.18 -19.23
N THR A 50 -13.15 17.01 -19.70
CA THR A 50 -12.05 16.65 -20.61
C THR A 50 -10.72 16.28 -19.94
N LEU A 51 -10.57 16.27 -18.62
CA LEU A 51 -9.30 15.90 -17.95
C LEU A 51 -9.34 14.52 -17.25
N ALA A 52 -10.14 13.58 -17.77
CA ALA A 52 -10.06 12.17 -17.44
C ALA A 52 -8.85 11.45 -18.11
N GLN A 53 -7.81 12.20 -18.52
CA GLN A 53 -6.69 11.65 -19.30
C GLN A 53 -5.59 10.99 -18.46
N ASP A 54 -5.62 11.17 -17.12
CA ASP A 54 -4.65 10.51 -16.25
C ASP A 54 -5.02 9.03 -15.93
N GLU A 55 -6.25 8.62 -16.27
CA GLU A 55 -6.69 7.21 -16.12
C GLU A 55 -5.96 6.26 -17.07
N GLU A 56 -5.58 6.72 -18.26
CA GLU A 56 -4.87 5.89 -19.24
C GLU A 56 -3.42 5.57 -18.85
N ALA A 57 -2.76 6.43 -18.08
CA ALA A 57 -1.36 6.23 -17.68
C ALA A 57 -1.17 5.09 -16.66
N TYR A 58 -2.16 4.81 -15.83
CA TYR A 58 -2.10 3.81 -14.76
C TYR A 58 -3.11 2.67 -14.92
N GLY A 59 -4.04 2.75 -15.88
CA GLY A 59 -5.06 1.73 -16.13
C GLY A 59 -6.14 1.64 -15.04
N TYR A 60 -6.23 2.63 -14.15
CA TYR A 60 -7.30 2.78 -13.14
C TYR A 60 -7.40 4.23 -12.68
N ALA A 61 -8.62 4.65 -12.36
CA ALA A 61 -8.87 5.97 -11.78
C ALA A 61 -8.14 6.13 -10.45
N LEU A 62 -7.41 7.22 -10.28
CA LEU A 62 -6.80 7.54 -8.99
C LEU A 62 -7.92 7.89 -8.00
N PRO A 63 -7.97 7.22 -6.83
CA PRO A 63 -8.99 7.52 -5.85
C PRO A 63 -8.77 8.91 -5.24
N ASP A 64 -9.85 9.66 -5.10
CA ASP A 64 -9.85 10.94 -4.38
C ASP A 64 -9.80 10.79 -2.84
N SER A 65 -9.30 9.65 -2.37
CA SER A 65 -9.27 9.29 -0.94
C SER A 65 -7.92 9.59 -0.31
N THR A 66 -7.93 9.98 0.95
CA THR A 66 -6.72 10.05 1.77
C THR A 66 -6.49 8.72 2.49
N LEU A 67 -5.33 8.11 2.30
CA LEU A 67 -4.95 6.88 3.01
C LEU A 67 -4.18 7.21 4.29
N VAL A 68 -4.73 6.81 5.44
CA VAL A 68 -4.08 6.90 6.75
C VAL A 68 -3.60 5.52 7.18
N VAL A 69 -2.29 5.38 7.37
CA VAL A 69 -1.67 4.14 7.85
C VAL A 69 -1.20 4.35 9.29
N ALA A 70 -1.82 3.64 10.22
CA ALA A 70 -1.57 3.78 11.65
C ALA A 70 -1.41 2.41 12.34
N PRO A 71 -0.86 2.35 13.57
CA PRO A 71 -0.92 1.15 14.39
C PRO A 71 -2.38 0.70 14.59
N SER A 72 -2.61 -0.62 14.62
CA SER A 72 -3.98 -1.18 14.74
C SER A 72 -4.73 -0.69 15.99
N SER A 73 -4.02 -0.42 17.08
CA SER A 73 -4.60 0.11 18.32
C SER A 73 -5.11 1.55 18.18
N ALA A 74 -4.58 2.32 17.23
CA ALA A 74 -4.92 3.73 17.02
C ALA A 74 -6.00 3.95 15.94
N LEU A 75 -6.37 2.94 15.16
CA LEU A 75 -7.30 3.10 14.03
C LEU A 75 -8.65 3.67 14.43
N TRP A 76 -9.23 3.16 15.51
CA TRP A 76 -10.55 3.61 16.00
C TRP A 76 -10.47 5.02 16.58
N GLN A 77 -9.40 5.33 17.31
CA GLN A 77 -9.14 6.69 17.80
C GLN A 77 -9.02 7.67 16.63
N TRP A 78 -8.30 7.32 15.58
CA TRP A 78 -8.22 8.13 14.35
C TRP A 78 -9.57 8.37 13.72
N LYS A 79 -10.41 7.33 13.63
CA LYS A 79 -11.77 7.45 13.11
C LYS A 79 -12.58 8.46 13.91
N ASP A 80 -12.62 8.29 15.23
CA ASP A 80 -13.38 9.16 16.13
C ASP A 80 -12.90 10.63 16.08
N GLU A 81 -11.57 10.83 16.01
CA GLU A 81 -10.98 12.17 15.89
C GLU A 81 -11.27 12.80 14.52
N ILE A 82 -11.22 12.05 13.43
CA ILE A 82 -11.60 12.56 12.10
C ILE A 82 -13.07 12.98 12.09
N GLU A 83 -13.97 12.12 12.53
CA GLU A 83 -15.40 12.44 12.56
C GLU A 83 -15.67 13.67 13.43
N LYS A 84 -15.05 13.76 14.61
CA LYS A 84 -15.21 14.87 15.55
C LYS A 84 -14.70 16.22 14.99
N PHE A 85 -13.50 16.25 14.45
CA PHE A 85 -12.86 17.49 14.04
C PHE A 85 -13.27 17.94 12.65
N TRP A 86 -13.62 17.01 11.75
CA TRP A 86 -14.09 17.34 10.41
C TRP A 86 -15.44 18.06 10.44
N VAL A 87 -16.39 17.56 11.20
CA VAL A 87 -17.72 18.18 11.36
C VAL A 87 -17.64 19.60 11.94
N SER A 88 -16.59 19.88 12.72
CA SER A 88 -16.33 21.23 13.26
C SER A 88 -15.73 22.18 12.24
N SER A 89 -15.30 21.70 11.09
CA SER A 89 -14.67 22.50 10.04
C SER A 89 -15.73 23.20 9.19
N LYS A 90 -15.41 24.39 8.71
CA LYS A 90 -16.26 25.19 7.85
C LYS A 90 -15.53 25.54 6.56
N ASP A 91 -16.28 25.68 5.46
CA ASP A 91 -15.74 26.19 4.21
C ASP A 91 -15.41 27.70 4.31
N GLU A 92 -14.81 28.26 3.25
CA GLU A 92 -14.49 29.69 3.18
C GLU A 92 -15.72 30.62 3.31
N LYS A 93 -16.92 30.08 3.07
CA LYS A 93 -18.19 30.78 3.22
C LYS A 93 -18.83 30.57 4.59
N GLY A 94 -18.13 29.91 5.51
CA GLY A 94 -18.60 29.60 6.86
C GLY A 94 -19.66 28.49 6.96
N ARG A 95 -19.89 27.71 5.88
CA ARG A 95 -20.83 26.59 5.88
C ARG A 95 -20.15 25.37 6.44
N PRO A 96 -20.85 24.53 7.25
CA PRO A 96 -20.29 23.29 7.75
C PRO A 96 -19.95 22.36 6.57
N LEU A 97 -18.79 21.72 6.64
CA LEU A 97 -18.42 20.66 5.69
C LEU A 97 -19.32 19.43 5.91
N GLU A 98 -19.63 18.73 4.83
CA GLU A 98 -20.30 17.43 4.94
C GLU A 98 -19.45 16.45 5.76
N ALA A 99 -20.11 15.57 6.50
CA ALA A 99 -19.39 14.55 7.27
C ALA A 99 -18.57 13.65 6.34
N PRO A 100 -17.29 13.37 6.67
CA PRO A 100 -16.44 12.56 5.82
C PRO A 100 -16.90 11.10 5.82
N THR A 101 -16.79 10.45 4.69
CA THR A 101 -16.95 9.00 4.59
C THR A 101 -15.64 8.32 4.99
N VAL A 102 -15.59 7.76 6.19
CA VAL A 102 -14.40 7.09 6.74
C VAL A 102 -14.56 5.58 6.67
N GLU A 103 -13.72 4.90 5.89
CA GLU A 103 -13.69 3.44 5.79
C GLU A 103 -12.48 2.85 6.53
N VAL A 104 -12.74 1.88 7.43
CA VAL A 104 -11.69 1.18 8.17
C VAL A 104 -11.38 -0.15 7.50
N TYR A 105 -10.26 -0.20 6.76
CA TYR A 105 -9.79 -1.40 6.08
C TYR A 105 -8.90 -2.24 7.03
N TYR A 106 -9.55 -2.90 8.00
CA TYR A 106 -8.90 -3.72 9.02
C TYR A 106 -9.80 -4.89 9.47
N GLY A 107 -9.22 -5.98 9.94
CA GLY A 107 -9.95 -7.15 10.44
C GLY A 107 -10.71 -7.90 9.32
N ASN A 108 -12.04 -7.86 9.34
CA ASN A 108 -12.87 -8.54 8.33
C ASN A 108 -12.96 -7.74 7.01
N ARG A 109 -11.86 -7.69 6.27
CA ARG A 109 -11.69 -6.93 5.01
C ARG A 109 -12.64 -7.37 3.88
N LYS A 110 -13.22 -8.57 3.95
CA LYS A 110 -14.17 -9.08 2.95
C LYS A 110 -15.45 -8.25 2.86
N ARG A 111 -15.77 -7.47 3.91
CA ARG A 111 -16.93 -6.58 3.94
C ARG A 111 -16.70 -5.25 3.23
N VAL A 112 -15.44 -4.90 2.97
CA VAL A 112 -15.06 -3.65 2.33
C VAL A 112 -14.77 -3.93 0.86
N THR A 113 -15.63 -3.46 -0.02
CA THR A 113 -15.48 -3.63 -1.46
C THR A 113 -14.59 -2.53 -2.05
N PRO A 114 -13.95 -2.75 -3.21
CA PRO A 114 -13.16 -1.72 -3.88
C PRO A 114 -13.95 -0.42 -4.13
N GLU A 115 -15.23 -0.55 -4.48
CA GLU A 115 -16.10 0.60 -4.74
C GLU A 115 -16.35 1.45 -3.49
N ARG A 116 -16.41 0.83 -2.31
CA ARG A 116 -16.51 1.55 -1.03
C ARG A 116 -15.23 2.31 -0.73
N LEU A 117 -14.07 1.68 -0.98
CA LEU A 117 -12.78 2.34 -0.80
C LEU A 117 -12.60 3.55 -1.75
N GLN A 118 -13.05 3.41 -3.00
CA GLN A 118 -12.99 4.52 -3.97
C GLN A 118 -13.89 5.71 -3.63
N LYS A 119 -15.01 5.45 -2.95
CA LYS A 119 -15.98 6.50 -2.56
C LYS A 119 -15.66 7.12 -1.20
N ALA A 120 -14.76 6.53 -0.42
CA ALA A 120 -14.40 7.03 0.88
C ALA A 120 -13.53 8.28 0.76
N ASP A 121 -13.76 9.28 1.59
CA ASP A 121 -12.88 10.45 1.72
C ASP A 121 -11.58 10.08 2.44
N VAL A 122 -11.69 9.21 3.44
CA VAL A 122 -10.55 8.72 4.23
C VAL A 122 -10.61 7.21 4.38
N VAL A 123 -9.50 6.53 4.08
CA VAL A 123 -9.31 5.09 4.30
C VAL A 123 -8.29 4.89 5.40
N LEU A 124 -8.70 4.25 6.50
CA LEU A 124 -7.84 3.90 7.62
C LEU A 124 -7.36 2.45 7.51
N THR A 125 -6.07 2.22 7.60
CA THR A 125 -5.49 0.86 7.58
C THR A 125 -4.27 0.75 8.48
N SER A 126 -3.78 -0.48 8.68
CA SER A 126 -2.59 -0.72 9.47
C SER A 126 -1.42 -1.19 8.60
N TYR A 127 -0.19 -0.96 9.10
CA TYR A 127 1.03 -1.41 8.42
C TYR A 127 1.03 -2.90 8.03
N PRO A 128 0.62 -3.85 8.91
CA PRO A 128 0.57 -5.27 8.54
C PRO A 128 -0.45 -5.57 7.43
N VAL A 129 -1.57 -4.84 7.40
CA VAL A 129 -2.60 -5.01 6.35
C VAL A 129 -2.06 -4.51 5.02
N LEU A 130 -1.45 -3.32 4.99
CA LEU A 130 -0.85 -2.74 3.79
C LEU A 130 0.27 -3.65 3.24
N GLU A 131 1.14 -4.17 4.12
CA GLU A 131 2.18 -5.11 3.73
C GLU A 131 1.61 -6.41 3.13
N TYR A 132 0.54 -6.95 3.72
CA TYR A 132 -0.13 -8.15 3.21
C TYR A 132 -0.69 -7.92 1.81
N GLU A 133 -1.40 -6.80 1.56
CA GLU A 133 -1.95 -6.48 0.25
C GLU A 133 -0.84 -6.27 -0.79
N TYR A 134 0.20 -5.53 -0.42
CA TYR A 134 1.39 -5.37 -1.26
C TYR A 134 2.03 -6.71 -1.63
N ARG A 135 2.23 -7.61 -0.67
CA ARG A 135 2.78 -8.95 -0.93
C ARG A 135 1.86 -9.79 -1.83
N ARG A 136 0.54 -9.66 -1.66
CA ARG A 136 -0.45 -10.38 -2.46
C ARG A 136 -0.40 -9.95 -3.93
N GLU A 137 -0.37 -8.65 -4.19
CA GLU A 137 -0.25 -8.12 -5.55
C GLU A 137 1.09 -8.49 -6.18
N HIS A 138 2.19 -8.34 -5.44
CA HIS A 138 3.50 -8.76 -5.94
C HIS A 138 3.62 -10.28 -6.16
N ALA A 139 2.85 -11.09 -5.45
CA ALA A 139 2.82 -12.53 -5.70
C ALA A 139 2.18 -12.87 -7.04
N ARG A 140 1.18 -12.11 -7.49
CA ARG A 140 0.54 -12.27 -8.81
C ARG A 140 1.49 -11.94 -9.96
N CYS A 141 2.40 -10.99 -9.75
CA CYS A 141 3.38 -10.58 -10.75
C CYS A 141 4.61 -11.50 -10.83
N LYS A 142 4.68 -12.61 -10.08
CA LYS A 142 5.81 -13.53 -10.13
C LYS A 142 5.80 -14.35 -11.42
N VAL A 143 6.98 -14.45 -12.03
CA VAL A 143 7.23 -15.27 -13.22
C VAL A 143 8.08 -16.50 -12.87
N LYS A 144 7.89 -17.58 -13.59
CA LYS A 144 8.70 -18.79 -13.44
C LYS A 144 10.03 -18.62 -14.18
N CYS A 145 11.13 -18.97 -13.54
CA CYS A 145 12.42 -19.07 -14.22
C CYS A 145 12.36 -20.20 -15.26
N PRO A 146 12.75 -19.94 -16.51
CA PRO A 146 12.72 -20.97 -17.58
C PRO A 146 13.66 -22.15 -17.31
N CYS A 147 14.74 -21.95 -16.51
CA CYS A 147 15.75 -22.99 -16.28
C CYS A 147 15.47 -23.82 -15.02
N CYS A 148 15.02 -23.20 -13.90
CA CYS A 148 14.84 -23.92 -12.62
C CYS A 148 13.40 -23.88 -12.10
N ALA A 149 12.45 -23.32 -12.87
CA ALA A 149 11.03 -23.18 -12.53
C ALA A 149 10.73 -22.42 -11.22
N LYS A 150 11.73 -21.79 -10.58
CA LYS A 150 11.56 -21.00 -9.36
C LYS A 150 10.75 -19.74 -9.65
N LEU A 151 9.72 -19.48 -8.86
CA LEU A 151 8.89 -18.28 -8.94
C LEU A 151 9.63 -17.08 -8.33
N MET A 152 9.72 -15.99 -9.08
CA MET A 152 10.34 -14.74 -8.63
C MET A 152 9.79 -13.53 -9.37
N LEU A 153 10.02 -12.33 -8.83
CA LEU A 153 9.64 -11.09 -9.49
C LEU A 153 10.43 -10.91 -10.79
N PRO A 154 9.83 -10.32 -11.86
CA PRO A 154 10.51 -10.10 -13.15
C PRO A 154 11.86 -9.37 -13.01
N ARG A 155 11.93 -8.38 -12.12
CA ARG A 155 13.16 -7.63 -11.83
C ARG A 155 14.28 -8.51 -11.26
N LYS A 156 13.92 -9.50 -10.41
CA LYS A 156 14.88 -10.46 -9.84
C LYS A 156 15.26 -11.57 -10.81
N LEU A 157 14.41 -11.89 -11.80
CA LEU A 157 14.68 -12.92 -12.79
C LEU A 157 15.93 -12.57 -13.63
N ARG A 158 16.10 -11.31 -14.01
CA ARG A 158 17.27 -10.82 -14.75
C ARG A 158 18.58 -11.07 -14.00
N GLN A 159 18.62 -10.76 -12.71
CA GLN A 159 19.80 -11.02 -11.87
C GLN A 159 20.00 -12.52 -11.62
N HIS A 160 18.90 -13.27 -11.40
CA HIS A 160 18.93 -14.70 -11.21
C HIS A 160 19.53 -15.44 -12.44
N LEU A 161 19.08 -15.11 -13.64
CA LEU A 161 19.63 -15.69 -14.87
C LEU A 161 21.08 -15.29 -15.11
N LYS A 162 21.47 -14.08 -14.74
CA LYS A 162 22.83 -13.58 -14.93
C LYS A 162 23.84 -14.25 -13.99
N TYR A 163 23.45 -14.51 -12.72
CA TYR A 163 24.41 -14.91 -11.68
C TYR A 163 24.16 -16.30 -11.09
N MET A 164 22.95 -16.86 -11.18
CA MET A 164 22.59 -18.04 -10.42
C MET A 164 22.08 -19.20 -11.26
N CYS A 165 21.42 -18.95 -12.40
CA CYS A 165 20.71 -19.98 -13.13
C CYS A 165 20.81 -19.80 -14.64
N GLY A 166 20.93 -20.93 -15.35
CA GLY A 166 21.02 -20.94 -16.80
C GLY A 166 22.46 -21.22 -17.33
N PRO A 167 22.59 -21.45 -18.63
CA PRO A 167 23.84 -21.87 -19.23
C PRO A 167 24.95 -20.80 -19.18
N TYR A 168 24.56 -19.53 -19.11
CA TYR A 168 25.47 -18.38 -19.05
C TYR A 168 25.61 -17.76 -17.67
N ALA A 169 25.12 -18.45 -16.61
CA ALA A 169 25.19 -17.89 -15.26
C ALA A 169 26.63 -17.83 -14.73
N ARG A 170 27.03 -16.64 -14.29
CA ARG A 170 28.35 -16.37 -13.68
C ARG A 170 28.32 -16.79 -12.20
N ARG A 171 28.31 -18.08 -11.93
CA ARG A 171 28.27 -18.62 -10.57
C ARG A 171 29.65 -18.61 -9.94
N THR A 172 29.73 -18.18 -8.68
CA THR A 172 30.95 -18.36 -7.88
C THR A 172 31.05 -19.81 -7.38
N ALA A 173 32.27 -20.29 -7.11
CA ALA A 173 32.49 -21.64 -6.58
C ALA A 173 31.72 -21.90 -5.29
N GLY A 174 31.59 -20.89 -4.41
CA GLY A 174 30.79 -20.96 -3.19
C GLY A 174 29.30 -21.16 -3.44
N GLN A 175 28.73 -20.43 -4.41
CA GLN A 175 27.33 -20.56 -4.80
C GLN A 175 27.02 -21.94 -5.38
N GLN A 176 27.93 -22.49 -6.19
CA GLN A 176 27.79 -23.85 -6.72
C GLN A 176 27.78 -24.90 -5.61
N LYS A 177 28.63 -24.73 -4.58
CA LYS A 177 28.71 -25.64 -3.43
C LYS A 177 27.44 -25.62 -2.58
N THR A 178 26.87 -24.41 -2.37
CA THR A 178 25.60 -24.24 -1.62
C THR A 178 24.42 -24.83 -2.36
N GLU A 179 24.33 -24.70 -3.68
CA GLU A 179 23.26 -25.30 -4.48
C GLU A 179 23.33 -26.82 -4.52
N ARG A 180 24.52 -27.40 -4.63
CA ARG A 180 24.70 -28.87 -4.54
C ARG A 180 24.21 -29.42 -3.19
N ALA A 181 24.61 -28.77 -2.10
CA ALA A 181 24.17 -29.16 -0.76
C ALA A 181 22.64 -28.99 -0.56
N ALA A 182 22.01 -27.98 -1.17
CA ALA A 182 20.55 -27.79 -1.14
C ALA A 182 19.83 -28.85 -2.00
N GLY A 183 20.38 -29.20 -3.15
CA GLY A 183 19.88 -30.28 -4.02
C GLY A 183 19.90 -31.64 -3.33
N ASP A 184 21.01 -31.98 -2.67
CA ASP A 184 21.18 -33.23 -1.93
C ASP A 184 20.20 -33.33 -0.76
N ARG A 185 19.95 -32.25 -0.03
CA ARG A 185 18.92 -32.18 1.04
C ARG A 185 17.51 -32.39 0.51
N ALA A 186 17.17 -31.77 -0.64
CA ALA A 186 15.87 -31.94 -1.27
C ALA A 186 15.66 -33.36 -1.79
N ALA A 187 16.67 -33.97 -2.38
CA ALA A 187 16.65 -35.40 -2.80
C ALA A 187 16.46 -36.35 -1.63
N ALA A 188 17.18 -36.13 -0.51
CA ALA A 188 17.06 -36.91 0.70
C ALA A 188 15.68 -36.77 1.37
N SER A 189 15.06 -35.62 1.30
CA SER A 189 13.70 -35.40 1.83
C SER A 189 12.60 -36.06 0.98
N SER A 190 12.80 -36.13 -0.33
CA SER A 190 11.85 -36.78 -1.26
C SER A 190 11.89 -38.32 -1.12
N THR A 191 13.07 -38.90 -0.88
CA THR A 191 13.25 -40.35 -0.60
C THR A 191 12.63 -40.73 0.73
N LYS A 192 12.75 -39.91 1.78
CA LYS A 192 12.07 -40.16 3.08
C LYS A 192 10.54 -40.11 2.95
N LYS A 193 9.97 -39.19 2.14
CA LYS A 193 8.52 -39.15 1.88
C LYS A 193 8.02 -40.34 1.09
N LYS A 194 8.80 -40.89 0.14
CA LYS A 194 8.45 -42.11 -0.59
C LYS A 194 8.49 -43.37 0.28
N LYS A 195 9.46 -43.47 1.21
CA LYS A 195 9.52 -44.58 2.18
C LYS A 195 8.37 -44.57 3.19
N LYS A 196 7.88 -43.39 3.61
CA LYS A 196 6.74 -43.26 4.55
C LYS A 196 5.38 -43.58 3.92
N LYS A 197 5.27 -43.59 2.57
CA LYS A 197 4.06 -43.98 1.81
C LYS A 197 4.03 -45.47 1.44
N ARG A 198 5.07 -46.25 1.73
CA ARG A 198 5.20 -47.69 1.48
C ARG A 198 5.43 -48.48 2.76
N GLY A 199 4.85 -48.09 3.86
CA GLY A 199 4.75 -48.90 5.07
C GLY A 199 3.52 -49.81 5.02
N PRO A 200 3.56 -50.94 5.68
CA PRO A 200 2.75 -52.13 5.42
C PRO A 200 1.26 -51.92 5.59
#